data_1e2cdeb32e3df18eb2b900a266dbf5b3
#
_entry.id   1e2cdeb32e3df18eb2b900a266dbf5b3
#
_cell.length_a   1.000
_cell.length_b   1.000
_cell.length_c   1.000
_cell.angle_alpha   90.00
_cell.angle_beta   90.00
_cell.angle_gamma   90.00
#
_symmetry.space_group_name_H-M   'P 1'
#
loop_
_entity.id
_entity.type
_entity.pdbx_description
1 polymer ?
#
loop_
_entity_poly.entity_id
_entity_poly.type
_entity_poly.pdbx_seq_one_letter_code
_entity_poly.pdbx_strand_id
1 'polypeptide(L)'
;EETGIRLPVFLSVTITDASGRTLSGQTLDAFYNSIHHAKPLFLGINCALGAKEMRPFVEELAHISEFPVGVYPNAGLPNAMGEYEQTPEEFAGIMAEFAHEGWANLMGGCCGTTPAHIKALADKISHFVPRKLNPLLKHRFGETPENNSGPALATEGIPFYSGLEPLNINPDIGFLMIGERTNIMGSPKFRKLILDDDFESGLAIARQQVESGANFIDINFDEGLLDGEKSMTHFLNLIAVEPDIARVPIMIDSSKWSVIEAGLKCIQGKGAVNSISLK
;
A
#
# COMPACT_ATOMS: atom_id res chain seq x y z
N GLU A 1 -21.71 6.55 4.27
CA GLU A 1 -22.21 6.63 5.66
C GLU A 1 -23.54 7.39 5.77
N GLU A 2 -23.76 8.43 4.97
CA GLU A 2 -25.00 9.25 5.01
C GLU A 2 -26.28 8.45 4.71
N THR A 3 -26.19 7.36 3.94
CA THR A 3 -27.34 6.53 3.56
C THR A 3 -27.52 5.28 4.43
N GLY A 4 -26.57 4.96 5.32
CA GLY A 4 -26.54 3.72 6.10
C GLY A 4 -26.32 2.45 5.26
N ILE A 5 -26.08 2.57 3.94
CA ILE A 5 -25.85 1.45 3.03
C ILE A 5 -24.34 1.29 2.81
N ARG A 6 -23.81 0.12 3.16
CA ARG A 6 -22.43 -0.26 2.86
C ARG A 6 -22.39 -1.03 1.54
N LEU A 7 -21.84 -0.43 0.51
CA LEU A 7 -21.59 -1.11 -0.77
C LEU A 7 -20.34 -1.99 -0.68
N PRO A 8 -20.33 -3.14 -1.39
CA PRO A 8 -19.12 -3.95 -1.51
C PRO A 8 -18.05 -3.16 -2.30
N VAL A 9 -16.80 -3.21 -1.79
CA VAL A 9 -15.66 -2.52 -2.40
C VAL A 9 -14.78 -3.55 -3.10
N PHE A 10 -14.50 -3.33 -4.37
CA PHE A 10 -13.51 -4.05 -5.16
C PHE A 10 -12.33 -3.10 -5.40
N LEU A 11 -11.14 -3.51 -4.99
CA LEU A 11 -9.92 -2.76 -5.25
C LEU A 11 -9.07 -3.53 -6.25
N SER A 12 -8.49 -2.82 -7.20
CA SER A 12 -7.57 -3.40 -8.17
C SER A 12 -6.41 -2.46 -8.41
N VAL A 13 -5.20 -2.97 -8.31
CA VAL A 13 -3.96 -2.21 -8.47
C VAL A 13 -3.33 -2.53 -9.83
N THR A 14 -2.71 -1.54 -10.42
CA THR A 14 -1.88 -1.72 -11.61
C THR A 14 -0.40 -1.67 -11.21
N ILE A 15 0.31 -2.75 -11.48
CA ILE A 15 1.78 -2.80 -11.42
C ILE A 15 2.30 -2.36 -12.78
N THR A 16 3.04 -1.27 -12.81
CA THR A 16 3.35 -0.57 -14.07
C THR A 16 4.36 -1.28 -14.96
N ASP A 17 5.27 -2.02 -14.34
CA ASP A 17 6.36 -2.71 -15.03
C ASP A 17 6.97 -3.82 -14.17
N ALA A 18 8.06 -4.41 -14.67
CA ALA A 18 8.77 -5.49 -14.00
C ALA A 18 9.45 -5.10 -12.66
N SER A 19 9.49 -3.81 -12.31
CA SER A 19 10.00 -3.37 -11.00
C SER A 19 9.06 -3.74 -9.83
N GLY A 20 7.81 -4.13 -10.15
CA GLY A 20 6.82 -4.52 -9.16
C GLY A 20 6.17 -3.35 -8.41
N ARG A 21 6.28 -2.14 -8.97
CA ARG A 21 5.75 -0.94 -8.34
C ARG A 21 4.51 -0.41 -9.02
N THR A 22 3.66 0.22 -8.24
CA THR A 22 2.54 1.04 -8.74
C THR A 22 3.09 2.31 -9.43
N LEU A 23 2.24 3.03 -10.16
CA LEU A 23 2.63 4.29 -10.79
C LEU A 23 3.14 5.33 -9.76
N SER A 24 2.64 5.28 -8.55
CA SER A 24 3.04 6.14 -7.44
C SER A 24 4.29 5.65 -6.68
N GLY A 25 4.90 4.53 -7.11
CA GLY A 25 6.16 4.02 -6.60
C GLY A 25 6.04 3.00 -5.47
N GLN A 26 4.84 2.69 -4.96
CA GLN A 26 4.67 1.69 -3.90
C GLN A 26 4.94 0.28 -4.40
N THR A 27 5.58 -0.54 -3.55
CA THR A 27 5.59 -2.00 -3.71
C THR A 27 4.19 -2.56 -3.48
N LEU A 28 3.95 -3.81 -3.89
CA LEU A 28 2.64 -4.46 -3.71
C LEU A 28 2.28 -4.62 -2.22
N ASP A 29 3.23 -5.01 -1.36
CA ASP A 29 2.99 -5.13 0.09
C ASP A 29 2.74 -3.74 0.74
N ALA A 30 3.46 -2.69 0.32
CA ALA A 30 3.21 -1.32 0.78
C ALA A 30 1.82 -0.83 0.39
N PHE A 31 1.40 -1.09 -0.85
CA PHE A 31 0.04 -0.82 -1.32
C PHE A 31 -0.98 -1.59 -0.48
N TYR A 32 -0.76 -2.89 -0.26
CA TYR A 32 -1.64 -3.73 0.56
C TYR A 32 -1.82 -3.15 1.96
N ASN A 33 -0.72 -2.75 2.63
CA ASN A 33 -0.76 -2.11 3.94
C ASN A 33 -1.59 -0.82 3.94
N SER A 34 -1.48 -0.03 2.88
CA SER A 34 -2.19 1.27 2.75
C SER A 34 -3.70 1.10 2.65
N ILE A 35 -4.17 0.04 1.94
CA ILE A 35 -5.60 -0.14 1.62
C ILE A 35 -6.33 -1.12 2.53
N HIS A 36 -5.61 -1.84 3.38
CA HIS A 36 -6.15 -2.90 4.21
C HIS A 36 -7.37 -2.46 5.04
N HIS A 37 -7.33 -1.23 5.57
CA HIS A 37 -8.42 -0.64 6.36
C HIS A 37 -9.76 -0.55 5.61
N ALA A 38 -9.74 -0.55 4.27
CA ALA A 38 -10.95 -0.49 3.45
C ALA A 38 -11.75 -1.81 3.47
N LYS A 39 -11.14 -2.91 3.95
CA LYS A 39 -11.74 -4.26 4.00
C LYS A 39 -12.46 -4.63 2.70
N PRO A 40 -11.75 -4.65 1.55
CA PRO A 40 -12.38 -4.89 0.26
C PRO A 40 -12.93 -6.31 0.19
N LEU A 41 -14.00 -6.49 -0.61
CA LEU A 41 -14.54 -7.80 -0.93
C LEU A 41 -13.57 -8.60 -1.82
N PHE A 42 -12.86 -7.90 -2.71
CA PHE A 42 -11.80 -8.43 -3.57
C PHE A 42 -10.66 -7.44 -3.67
N LEU A 43 -9.44 -7.97 -3.70
CA LEU A 43 -8.25 -7.23 -4.05
C LEU A 43 -7.61 -7.86 -5.29
N GLY A 44 -7.39 -7.07 -6.34
CA GLY A 44 -6.91 -7.58 -7.62
C GLY A 44 -5.71 -6.84 -8.17
N ILE A 45 -5.08 -7.47 -9.16
CA ILE A 45 -4.05 -6.89 -10.02
C ILE A 45 -4.58 -6.86 -11.44
N ASN A 46 -4.46 -5.73 -12.12
CA ASN A 46 -4.95 -5.56 -13.48
C ASN A 46 -3.98 -4.80 -14.37
N CYS A 47 -4.11 -5.04 -15.67
CA CYS A 47 -3.51 -4.23 -16.75
C CYS A 47 -1.98 -4.14 -16.71
N ALA A 48 -1.41 -3.29 -17.57
CA ALA A 48 0.01 -3.02 -17.82
C ALA A 48 0.83 -4.25 -18.25
N LEU A 49 0.70 -5.37 -17.57
CA LEU A 49 1.44 -6.61 -17.81
C LEU A 49 0.57 -7.69 -18.44
N GLY A 50 1.19 -8.61 -19.18
CA GLY A 50 0.60 -9.88 -19.54
C GLY A 50 0.58 -10.86 -18.36
N ALA A 51 -0.13 -11.97 -18.50
CA ALA A 51 -0.25 -12.96 -17.43
C ALA A 51 1.12 -13.51 -16.99
N LYS A 52 2.04 -13.73 -17.93
CA LYS A 52 3.39 -14.23 -17.67
C LYS A 52 4.20 -13.28 -16.78
N GLU A 53 4.20 -12.00 -17.13
CA GLU A 53 4.92 -10.95 -16.39
C GLU A 53 4.25 -10.64 -15.05
N MET A 54 2.92 -10.81 -14.95
CA MET A 54 2.14 -10.57 -13.72
C MET A 54 2.32 -11.69 -12.69
N ARG A 55 2.78 -12.87 -13.09
CA ARG A 55 2.88 -14.08 -12.27
C ARG A 55 3.50 -13.86 -10.89
N PRO A 56 4.71 -13.25 -10.73
CA PRO A 56 5.33 -13.09 -9.41
C PRO A 56 4.48 -12.21 -8.47
N PHE A 57 3.79 -11.22 -9.00
CA PHE A 57 2.96 -10.32 -8.20
C PHE A 57 1.64 -10.97 -7.78
N VAL A 58 1.08 -11.85 -8.62
CA VAL A 58 -0.10 -12.65 -8.25
C VAL A 58 0.25 -13.63 -7.15
N GLU A 59 1.41 -14.28 -7.23
CA GLU A 59 1.94 -15.18 -6.20
C GLU A 59 2.14 -14.43 -4.88
N GLU A 60 2.82 -13.27 -4.91
CA GLU A 60 3.01 -12.41 -3.73
C GLU A 60 1.67 -12.01 -3.11
N LEU A 61 0.74 -11.48 -3.91
CA LEU A 61 -0.58 -11.08 -3.41
C LEU A 61 -1.35 -12.26 -2.81
N ALA A 62 -1.27 -13.44 -3.42
CA ALA A 62 -1.91 -14.65 -2.89
C ALA A 62 -1.37 -15.04 -1.51
N HIS A 63 -0.09 -14.77 -1.24
CA HIS A 63 0.54 -15.10 0.04
C HIS A 63 0.27 -14.06 1.14
N ILE A 64 0.18 -12.78 0.80
CA ILE A 64 0.01 -11.71 1.80
C ILE A 64 -1.46 -11.35 2.05
N SER A 65 -2.38 -11.59 1.08
CA SER A 65 -3.75 -11.13 1.16
C SER A 65 -4.65 -12.06 2.01
N GLU A 66 -5.35 -11.47 2.97
CA GLU A 66 -6.48 -12.13 3.64
C GLU A 66 -7.78 -12.04 2.82
N PHE A 67 -7.83 -11.14 1.81
CA PHE A 67 -8.96 -10.94 0.93
C PHE A 67 -8.92 -11.89 -0.26
N PRO A 68 -10.07 -12.21 -0.88
CA PRO A 68 -10.10 -12.87 -2.16
C PRO A 68 -9.29 -12.12 -3.22
N VAL A 69 -8.51 -12.86 -4.04
CA VAL A 69 -7.60 -12.29 -5.04
C VAL A 69 -8.21 -12.33 -6.44
N GLY A 70 -8.18 -11.17 -7.12
CA GLY A 70 -8.59 -11.01 -8.51
C GLY A 70 -7.41 -10.79 -9.45
N VAL A 71 -7.45 -11.32 -10.68
CA VAL A 71 -6.36 -11.23 -11.65
C VAL A 71 -6.91 -10.91 -13.05
N TYR A 72 -6.45 -9.80 -13.63
CA TYR A 72 -6.93 -9.27 -14.90
C TYR A 72 -5.79 -8.78 -15.80
N PRO A 73 -4.94 -9.68 -16.34
CA PRO A 73 -3.82 -9.29 -17.19
C PRO A 73 -4.28 -8.89 -18.59
N ASN A 74 -3.38 -8.24 -19.31
CA ASN A 74 -3.54 -8.03 -20.74
C ASN A 74 -3.34 -9.34 -21.51
N ALA A 75 -3.81 -9.39 -22.75
CA ALA A 75 -3.54 -10.50 -23.69
C ALA A 75 -2.08 -10.42 -24.21
N GLY A 76 -1.13 -10.62 -23.32
CA GLY A 76 0.30 -10.39 -23.53
C GLY A 76 0.72 -8.92 -23.38
N LEU A 77 1.91 -8.61 -23.89
CA LEU A 77 2.39 -7.23 -23.98
C LEU A 77 2.05 -6.64 -25.37
N PRO A 78 1.79 -5.33 -25.47
CA PRO A 78 1.54 -4.71 -26.76
C PRO A 78 2.80 -4.77 -27.64
N ASN A 79 2.60 -5.01 -28.95
CA ASN A 79 3.64 -4.92 -29.96
C ASN A 79 3.99 -3.45 -30.26
N ALA A 80 4.92 -3.19 -31.16
CA ALA A 80 5.36 -1.84 -31.55
C ALA A 80 4.24 -0.94 -32.11
N MET A 81 3.14 -1.54 -32.57
CA MET A 81 1.95 -0.83 -33.06
C MET A 81 0.87 -0.66 -31.98
N GLY A 82 1.12 -1.15 -30.76
CA GLY A 82 0.17 -1.11 -29.64
C GLY A 82 -0.87 -2.22 -29.69
N GLU A 83 -0.72 -3.24 -30.52
CA GLU A 83 -1.65 -4.35 -30.67
C GLU A 83 -1.29 -5.52 -29.76
N TYR A 84 -2.29 -6.29 -29.32
CA TYR A 84 -2.15 -7.46 -28.48
C TYR A 84 -2.36 -8.71 -29.30
N GLU A 85 -1.36 -9.59 -29.37
CA GLU A 85 -1.32 -10.73 -30.27
C GLU A 85 -1.44 -12.09 -29.58
N GLN A 86 -1.52 -12.13 -28.24
CA GLN A 86 -1.64 -13.38 -27.51
C GLN A 86 -2.97 -14.06 -27.83
N THR A 87 -2.91 -15.34 -28.20
CA THR A 87 -4.11 -16.12 -28.53
C THR A 87 -4.92 -16.48 -27.28
N PRO A 88 -6.25 -16.78 -27.43
CA PRO A 88 -7.08 -17.25 -26.33
C PRO A 88 -6.51 -18.49 -25.62
N GLU A 89 -5.94 -19.44 -26.36
CA GLU A 89 -5.38 -20.68 -25.85
C GLU A 89 -4.12 -20.45 -25.04
N GLU A 90 -3.22 -19.59 -25.50
CA GLU A 90 -1.99 -19.19 -24.79
C GLU A 90 -2.33 -18.44 -23.50
N PHE A 91 -3.22 -17.45 -23.59
CA PHE A 91 -3.72 -16.70 -22.45
C PHE A 91 -4.29 -17.63 -21.36
N ALA A 92 -5.24 -18.48 -21.76
CA ALA A 92 -5.89 -19.43 -20.87
C ALA A 92 -4.89 -20.46 -20.29
N GLY A 93 -3.86 -20.83 -21.05
CA GLY A 93 -2.80 -21.71 -20.60
C GLY A 93 -2.03 -21.16 -19.39
N ILE A 94 -1.57 -19.91 -19.50
CA ILE A 94 -0.82 -19.25 -18.42
C ILE A 94 -1.73 -18.99 -17.21
N MET A 95 -2.95 -18.49 -17.47
CA MET A 95 -3.90 -18.21 -16.40
C MET A 95 -4.31 -19.48 -15.63
N ALA A 96 -4.35 -20.63 -16.29
CA ALA A 96 -4.64 -21.91 -15.64
C ALA A 96 -3.57 -22.31 -14.61
N GLU A 97 -2.32 -21.86 -14.76
CA GLU A 97 -1.29 -22.06 -13.72
C GLU A 97 -1.69 -21.38 -12.41
N PHE A 98 -2.23 -20.16 -12.45
CA PHE A 98 -2.66 -19.44 -11.25
C PHE A 98 -3.83 -20.14 -10.54
N ALA A 99 -4.73 -20.74 -11.32
CA ALA A 99 -5.82 -21.55 -10.78
C ALA A 99 -5.30 -22.86 -10.16
N HIS A 100 -4.34 -23.52 -10.82
CA HIS A 100 -3.69 -24.74 -10.33
C HIS A 100 -2.97 -24.51 -8.99
N GLU A 101 -2.19 -23.43 -8.90
CA GLU A 101 -1.46 -23.04 -7.68
C GLU A 101 -2.40 -22.52 -6.57
N GLY A 102 -3.68 -22.29 -6.88
CA GLY A 102 -4.65 -21.76 -5.93
C GLY A 102 -4.37 -20.32 -5.52
N TRP A 103 -3.91 -19.45 -6.44
CA TRP A 103 -3.56 -18.05 -6.15
C TRP A 103 -4.70 -17.07 -6.35
N ALA A 104 -5.73 -17.43 -7.12
CA ALA A 104 -6.80 -16.52 -7.49
C ALA A 104 -8.20 -17.06 -7.13
N ASN A 105 -9.13 -16.11 -6.89
CA ASN A 105 -10.55 -16.35 -6.65
C ASN A 105 -11.41 -15.81 -7.80
N LEU A 106 -10.92 -14.79 -8.51
CA LEU A 106 -11.60 -14.15 -9.61
C LEU A 106 -10.59 -13.93 -10.74
N MET A 107 -10.89 -14.38 -11.92
CA MET A 107 -9.98 -14.34 -13.07
C MET A 107 -10.69 -13.79 -14.28
N GLY A 108 -10.01 -12.91 -14.98
CA GLY A 108 -10.52 -12.25 -16.17
C GLY A 108 -9.39 -11.74 -17.03
N GLY A 109 -9.66 -10.71 -17.81
CA GLY A 109 -8.66 -10.09 -18.66
C GLY A 109 -8.85 -8.58 -18.75
N CYS A 110 -7.84 -7.89 -19.28
CA CYS A 110 -7.82 -6.46 -19.52
C CYS A 110 -7.57 -6.17 -21.01
N CYS A 111 -6.61 -5.32 -21.34
CA CYS A 111 -6.36 -4.90 -22.72
C CYS A 111 -6.05 -6.08 -23.64
N GLY A 112 -6.64 -6.03 -24.84
CA GLY A 112 -6.47 -7.07 -25.87
C GLY A 112 -7.30 -8.35 -25.65
N THR A 113 -7.92 -8.54 -24.47
CA THR A 113 -8.77 -9.72 -24.25
C THR A 113 -10.12 -9.56 -24.92
N THR A 114 -10.60 -10.66 -25.50
CA THR A 114 -11.88 -10.77 -26.21
C THR A 114 -12.78 -11.79 -25.53
N PRO A 115 -14.07 -11.90 -25.91
CA PRO A 115 -14.93 -12.97 -25.42
C PRO A 115 -14.37 -14.37 -25.63
N ALA A 116 -13.56 -14.59 -26.68
CA ALA A 116 -12.91 -15.87 -26.94
C ALA A 116 -11.86 -16.19 -25.88
N HIS A 117 -11.08 -15.20 -25.45
CA HIS A 117 -10.11 -15.36 -24.36
C HIS A 117 -10.81 -15.76 -23.05
N ILE A 118 -11.89 -15.08 -22.70
CA ILE A 118 -12.64 -15.36 -21.47
C ILE A 118 -13.30 -16.73 -21.54
N LYS A 119 -13.80 -17.13 -22.70
CA LYS A 119 -14.36 -18.47 -22.90
C LYS A 119 -13.29 -19.55 -22.73
N ALA A 120 -12.14 -19.42 -23.41
CA ALA A 120 -11.03 -20.37 -23.30
C ALA A 120 -10.53 -20.48 -21.85
N LEU A 121 -10.43 -19.33 -21.14
CA LEU A 121 -10.08 -19.29 -19.73
C LEU A 121 -11.11 -20.07 -18.89
N ALA A 122 -12.40 -19.74 -19.01
CA ALA A 122 -13.46 -20.36 -18.23
C ALA A 122 -13.51 -21.89 -18.45
N ASP A 123 -13.41 -22.34 -19.72
CA ASP A 123 -13.38 -23.76 -20.06
C ASP A 123 -12.18 -24.47 -19.40
N LYS A 124 -11.02 -23.80 -19.38
CA LYS A 124 -9.78 -24.39 -18.86
C LYS A 124 -9.70 -24.44 -17.35
N ILE A 125 -10.27 -23.46 -16.63
CA ILE A 125 -10.17 -23.37 -15.17
C ILE A 125 -11.38 -23.95 -14.42
N SER A 126 -12.45 -24.34 -15.11
CA SER A 126 -13.73 -24.78 -14.51
C SER A 126 -13.62 -25.90 -13.48
N HIS A 127 -12.57 -26.71 -13.55
CA HIS A 127 -12.34 -27.86 -12.67
C HIS A 127 -11.40 -27.55 -11.48
N PHE A 128 -10.77 -26.38 -11.44
CA PHE A 128 -9.93 -25.98 -10.32
C PHE A 128 -10.75 -25.42 -9.16
N VAL A 129 -10.24 -25.64 -7.94
CA VAL A 129 -10.84 -25.06 -6.74
C VAL A 129 -10.28 -23.64 -6.54
N PRO A 130 -11.12 -22.64 -6.28
CA PRO A 130 -10.67 -21.29 -5.99
C PRO A 130 -9.70 -21.26 -4.81
N ARG A 131 -8.84 -20.22 -4.76
CA ARG A 131 -7.93 -19.96 -3.63
C ARG A 131 -8.66 -20.03 -2.29
N LYS A 132 -8.12 -20.80 -1.37
CA LYS A 132 -8.59 -20.83 0.02
C LYS A 132 -8.04 -19.62 0.77
N LEU A 133 -8.90 -18.89 1.46
CA LEU A 133 -8.46 -17.81 2.34
C LEU A 133 -7.69 -18.40 3.51
N ASN A 134 -6.52 -17.85 3.81
CA ASN A 134 -5.69 -18.31 4.91
C ASN A 134 -6.21 -17.70 6.22
N PRO A 135 -6.78 -18.49 7.15
CA PRO A 135 -7.27 -17.97 8.42
C PRO A 135 -6.18 -17.34 9.29
N LEU A 136 -4.92 -17.76 9.13
CA LEU A 136 -3.79 -17.23 9.90
C LEU A 136 -3.45 -15.79 9.52
N LEU A 137 -3.78 -15.35 8.30
CA LEU A 137 -3.57 -13.97 7.88
C LEU A 137 -4.51 -13.00 8.60
N LYS A 138 -5.69 -13.43 9.04
CA LYS A 138 -6.58 -12.61 9.87
C LYS A 138 -5.93 -12.17 11.19
N HIS A 139 -5.04 -13.01 11.74
CA HIS A 139 -4.28 -12.70 12.95
C HIS A 139 -3.13 -11.70 12.71
N ARG A 140 -2.65 -11.58 11.47
CA ARG A 140 -1.61 -10.59 11.11
C ARG A 140 -2.10 -9.16 11.35
N PHE A 141 -3.40 -8.92 11.28
CA PHE A 141 -4.00 -7.58 11.28
C PHE A 141 -4.91 -7.29 12.48
N GLY A 142 -4.84 -8.07 13.55
CA GLY A 142 -5.44 -7.74 14.86
C GLY A 142 -6.95 -7.96 14.99
N GLU A 143 -7.59 -8.70 14.09
CA GLU A 143 -8.97 -9.13 14.30
C GLU A 143 -8.99 -10.36 15.22
N THR A 144 -9.33 -10.16 16.49
CA THR A 144 -9.62 -11.27 17.42
C THR A 144 -10.90 -11.99 16.98
N PRO A 145 -10.93 -13.33 16.97
CA PRO A 145 -12.18 -14.05 16.82
C PRO A 145 -13.13 -13.66 17.94
N GLU A 146 -14.38 -13.31 17.62
CA GLU A 146 -15.41 -12.87 18.57
C GLU A 146 -15.75 -13.86 19.69
N ASN A 147 -15.10 -15.04 19.77
CA ASN A 147 -15.43 -16.11 20.68
C ASN A 147 -14.23 -16.86 21.29
N ASN A 148 -13.24 -16.15 21.85
CA ASN A 148 -12.23 -16.84 22.67
C ASN A 148 -12.32 -16.40 24.13
N SER A 149 -13.02 -17.19 24.95
CA SER A 149 -13.07 -17.09 26.42
C SER A 149 -11.85 -17.70 27.14
N GLY A 150 -10.69 -17.74 26.48
CA GLY A 150 -9.40 -18.10 27.08
C GLY A 150 -8.62 -16.86 27.51
N PRO A 151 -7.63 -16.98 28.46
CA PRO A 151 -6.79 -15.86 28.81
C PRO A 151 -6.10 -15.37 27.52
N ALA A 152 -6.36 -14.12 27.15
CA ALA A 152 -5.79 -13.45 26.01
C ALA A 152 -4.27 -13.41 26.14
N LEU A 153 -3.59 -14.43 25.66
CA LEU A 153 -2.24 -14.28 25.16
C LEU A 153 -2.40 -13.41 23.90
N ALA A 154 -1.95 -12.18 24.03
CA ALA A 154 -2.05 -11.13 23.03
C ALA A 154 -1.66 -11.63 21.63
N THR A 155 -2.64 -12.06 20.85
CA THR A 155 -2.60 -12.10 19.41
C THR A 155 -3.11 -10.75 18.89
N GLU A 156 -2.60 -9.67 19.50
CA GLU A 156 -2.68 -8.36 18.87
C GLU A 156 -1.94 -8.49 17.54
N GLY A 157 -2.64 -8.20 16.46
CA GLY A 157 -2.06 -8.31 15.13
C GLY A 157 -0.78 -7.49 15.04
N ILE A 158 0.14 -7.97 14.25
CA ILE A 158 1.41 -7.27 14.00
C ILE A 158 1.09 -5.88 13.45
N PRO A 159 1.48 -4.79 14.14
CA PRO A 159 1.29 -3.46 13.60
C PRO A 159 2.04 -3.32 12.27
N PHE A 160 1.41 -2.69 11.30
CA PHE A 160 1.97 -2.51 9.97
C PHE A 160 1.70 -1.10 9.45
N TYR A 161 2.69 -0.58 8.76
CA TYR A 161 2.70 0.76 8.18
C TYR A 161 3.30 0.69 6.78
N SER A 162 3.28 1.78 6.05
CA SER A 162 3.95 1.89 4.75
C SER A 162 4.21 3.34 4.36
N GLY A 163 5.36 3.55 3.72
CA GLY A 163 5.57 4.60 2.73
C GLY A 163 5.44 3.99 1.34
N LEU A 164 6.48 4.13 0.51
CA LEU A 164 6.61 3.36 -0.74
C LEU A 164 7.05 1.92 -0.48
N GLU A 165 7.67 1.67 0.69
CA GLU A 165 8.04 0.34 1.18
C GLU A 165 7.16 -0.04 2.37
N PRO A 166 6.92 -1.35 2.61
CA PRO A 166 6.18 -1.81 3.77
C PRO A 166 7.03 -1.71 5.03
N LEU A 167 6.41 -1.43 6.17
CA LEU A 167 6.98 -1.56 7.49
C LEU A 167 6.07 -2.44 8.35
N ASN A 168 6.39 -3.72 8.43
CA ASN A 168 5.66 -4.71 9.23
C ASN A 168 6.42 -4.94 10.53
N ILE A 169 5.84 -4.54 11.68
CA ILE A 169 6.50 -4.63 12.98
C ILE A 169 6.38 -6.07 13.50
N ASN A 170 7.37 -6.88 13.19
CA ASN A 170 7.50 -8.25 13.66
C ASN A 170 8.64 -8.37 14.69
N PRO A 171 8.76 -9.50 15.41
CA PRO A 171 9.82 -9.70 16.40
C PRO A 171 11.25 -9.56 15.88
N ASP A 172 11.47 -9.73 14.59
CA ASP A 172 12.80 -9.70 13.96
C ASP A 172 13.29 -8.27 13.68
N ILE A 173 12.38 -7.29 13.70
CA ILE A 173 12.72 -5.90 13.33
C ILE A 173 13.51 -5.17 14.44
N GLY A 174 13.47 -5.67 15.68
CA GLY A 174 14.15 -5.07 16.82
C GLY A 174 13.54 -3.73 17.22
N PHE A 175 14.39 -2.72 17.47
CA PHE A 175 13.96 -1.37 17.80
C PHE A 175 13.51 -0.61 16.55
N LEU A 176 12.37 0.07 16.66
CA LEU A 176 11.93 1.05 15.66
C LEU A 176 12.55 2.42 15.99
N MET A 177 13.24 2.97 15.00
CA MET A 177 13.81 4.31 15.08
C MET A 177 12.89 5.33 14.43
N ILE A 178 12.42 6.31 15.20
CA ILE A 178 11.66 7.46 14.71
C ILE A 178 12.62 8.63 14.56
N GLY A 179 12.72 9.18 13.36
CA GLY A 179 13.53 10.36 13.08
C GLY A 179 12.77 11.63 13.45
N GLU A 180 13.26 12.36 14.46
CA GLU A 180 12.61 13.54 15.05
C GLU A 180 13.27 14.88 14.64
N ARG A 181 14.16 14.89 13.64
CA ARG A 181 14.85 16.12 13.24
C ARG A 181 14.03 17.00 12.30
N THR A 182 12.89 16.49 11.81
CA THR A 182 11.86 17.21 11.06
C THR A 182 10.68 17.66 11.93
N ASN A 183 10.88 17.62 13.25
CA ASN A 183 9.96 18.17 14.24
C ASN A 183 10.45 19.55 14.67
N ILE A 184 9.64 20.60 14.43
CA ILE A 184 10.02 21.99 14.69
C ILE A 184 10.21 22.30 16.18
N MET A 185 9.52 21.55 17.05
CA MET A 185 9.65 21.68 18.50
C MET A 185 10.93 21.04 19.04
N GLY A 186 11.39 19.96 18.40
CA GLY A 186 12.57 19.19 18.82
C GLY A 186 13.87 19.54 18.09
N SER A 187 13.82 20.34 17.02
CA SER A 187 14.96 20.64 16.13
C SER A 187 15.13 22.13 15.85
N PRO A 188 15.98 22.85 16.61
CA PRO A 188 16.21 24.28 16.35
C PRO A 188 16.72 24.58 14.94
N LYS A 189 17.51 23.65 14.34
CA LYS A 189 18.00 23.80 12.96
C LYS A 189 16.85 23.72 11.97
N PHE A 190 15.99 22.74 12.09
CA PHE A 190 14.82 22.58 11.22
C PHE A 190 13.87 23.77 11.38
N ARG A 191 13.59 24.18 12.64
CA ARG A 191 12.75 25.35 12.93
C ARG A 191 13.25 26.61 12.22
N LYS A 192 14.57 26.88 12.28
CA LYS A 192 15.14 28.03 11.60
C LYS A 192 14.93 27.99 10.09
N LEU A 193 15.21 26.84 9.46
CA LEU A 193 15.04 26.67 8.01
C LEU A 193 13.59 26.92 7.58
N ILE A 194 12.64 26.35 8.29
CA ILE A 194 11.22 26.51 7.97
C ILE A 194 10.73 27.95 8.16
N LEU A 195 11.19 28.64 9.21
CA LEU A 195 10.86 30.06 9.42
C LEU A 195 11.50 30.97 8.37
N ASP A 196 12.64 30.58 7.80
CA ASP A 196 13.31 31.27 6.68
C ASP A 196 12.75 30.86 5.31
N ASP A 197 11.66 30.05 5.26
CA ASP A 197 11.01 29.49 4.05
C ASP A 197 11.94 28.56 3.22
N ASP A 198 12.97 28.01 3.84
CA ASP A 198 13.94 27.08 3.23
C ASP A 198 13.53 25.61 3.44
N PHE A 199 12.44 25.21 2.79
CA PHE A 199 11.91 23.85 2.84
C PHE A 199 12.84 22.84 2.16
N GLU A 200 13.62 23.25 1.16
CA GLU A 200 14.59 22.38 0.47
C GLU A 200 15.70 21.90 1.41
N SER A 201 16.27 22.78 2.22
CA SER A 201 17.22 22.38 3.25
C SER A 201 16.55 21.55 4.37
N GLY A 202 15.26 21.79 4.63
CA GLY A 202 14.43 20.97 5.49
C GLY A 202 14.30 19.52 4.98
N LEU A 203 14.10 19.38 3.66
CA LEU A 203 14.02 18.08 2.98
C LEU A 203 15.33 17.28 3.08
N ALA A 204 16.49 17.96 3.00
CA ALA A 204 17.79 17.32 3.21
C ALA A 204 17.93 16.74 4.63
N ILE A 205 17.32 17.37 5.65
CA ILE A 205 17.27 16.82 7.01
C ILE A 205 16.42 15.54 7.05
N ALA A 206 15.27 15.52 6.37
CA ALA A 206 14.43 14.33 6.25
C ALA A 206 15.21 13.17 5.61
N ARG A 207 15.89 13.42 4.50
CA ARG A 207 16.73 12.45 3.78
C ARG A 207 17.81 11.87 4.69
N GLN A 208 18.56 12.73 5.41
CA GLN A 208 19.61 12.28 6.32
C GLN A 208 19.09 11.35 7.40
N GLN A 209 17.88 11.55 7.92
CA GLN A 209 17.29 10.65 8.91
C GLN A 209 17.04 9.26 8.32
N VAL A 210 16.47 9.16 7.12
CA VAL A 210 16.22 7.88 6.45
C VAL A 210 17.53 7.17 6.14
N GLU A 211 18.52 7.87 5.60
CA GLU A 211 19.86 7.34 5.34
C GLU A 211 20.55 6.84 6.61
N SER A 212 20.26 7.47 7.75
CA SER A 212 20.78 7.07 9.08
C SER A 212 19.98 5.91 9.70
N GLY A 213 19.00 5.35 9.01
CA GLY A 213 18.27 4.16 9.44
C GLY A 213 16.94 4.43 10.17
N ALA A 214 16.38 5.64 10.08
CA ALA A 214 15.04 5.88 10.62
C ALA A 214 14.00 5.02 9.88
N ASN A 215 13.14 4.34 10.67
CA ASN A 215 12.03 3.54 10.17
C ASN A 215 10.76 4.39 9.98
N PHE A 216 10.67 5.50 10.67
CA PHE A 216 9.66 6.56 10.54
C PHE A 216 10.34 7.92 10.51
N ILE A 217 9.66 8.91 9.92
CA ILE A 217 10.00 10.32 10.09
C ILE A 217 8.82 11.02 10.76
N ASP A 218 9.10 11.66 11.89
CA ASP A 218 8.15 12.53 12.60
C ASP A 218 8.20 13.93 12.01
N ILE A 219 7.05 14.48 11.65
CA ILE A 219 6.92 15.80 11.03
C ILE A 219 5.96 16.64 11.85
N ASN A 220 6.49 17.76 12.38
CA ASN A 220 5.73 18.70 13.19
C ASN A 220 6.01 20.14 12.77
N PHE A 221 4.93 20.93 12.62
CA PHE A 221 4.94 22.37 12.31
C PHE A 221 4.19 23.19 13.35
N ASP A 222 4.11 22.75 14.61
CA ASP A 222 3.44 23.48 15.68
C ASP A 222 4.28 24.67 16.16
N GLU A 223 4.32 25.73 15.35
CA GLU A 223 5.00 26.98 15.63
C GLU A 223 4.01 28.15 15.44
N GLY A 224 3.97 29.06 16.43
CA GLY A 224 2.98 30.13 16.45
C GLY A 224 3.05 31.15 15.30
N LEU A 225 4.19 31.21 14.60
CA LEU A 225 4.40 32.11 13.46
C LEU A 225 4.09 31.44 12.10
N LEU A 226 3.77 30.15 12.10
CA LEU A 226 3.50 29.38 10.89
C LEU A 226 2.01 29.09 10.70
N ASP A 227 1.61 29.03 9.45
CA ASP A 227 0.40 28.33 9.04
C ASP A 227 0.72 26.83 8.99
N GLY A 228 0.41 26.09 10.07
CA GLY A 228 0.76 24.69 10.22
C GLY A 228 0.14 23.79 9.16
N GLU A 229 -1.11 24.04 8.75
CA GLU A 229 -1.80 23.26 7.70
C GLU A 229 -1.10 23.41 6.35
N LYS A 230 -0.77 24.65 5.99
CA LYS A 230 -0.06 24.97 4.75
C LYS A 230 1.36 24.42 4.73
N SER A 231 2.10 24.57 5.84
CA SER A 231 3.49 24.09 5.96
C SER A 231 3.53 22.56 5.91
N MET A 232 2.63 21.88 6.62
CA MET A 232 2.50 20.41 6.60
C MET A 232 2.21 19.91 5.18
N THR A 233 1.20 20.49 4.52
CA THR A 233 0.82 20.12 3.15
C THR A 233 1.98 20.35 2.17
N HIS A 234 2.65 21.48 2.26
CA HIS A 234 3.76 21.82 1.37
C HIS A 234 4.92 20.84 1.52
N PHE A 235 5.37 20.62 2.76
CA PHE A 235 6.51 19.75 3.05
C PHE A 235 6.25 18.29 2.67
N LEU A 236 5.04 17.77 2.95
CA LEU A 236 4.66 16.42 2.56
C LEU A 236 4.57 16.23 1.05
N ASN A 237 4.14 17.26 0.31
CA ASN A 237 4.15 17.23 -1.15
C ASN A 237 5.59 17.22 -1.72
N LEU A 238 6.53 17.90 -1.06
CA LEU A 238 7.95 17.82 -1.43
C LEU A 238 8.50 16.40 -1.14
N ILE A 239 8.17 15.80 0.00
CA ILE A 239 8.56 14.43 0.32
C ILE A 239 7.98 13.43 -0.69
N ALA A 240 6.75 13.62 -1.14
CA ALA A 240 6.07 12.69 -2.05
C ALA A 240 6.79 12.48 -3.39
N VAL A 241 7.58 13.44 -3.83
CA VAL A 241 8.37 13.36 -5.07
C VAL A 241 9.82 12.91 -4.84
N GLU A 242 10.18 12.57 -3.59
CA GLU A 242 11.51 12.13 -3.16
C GLU A 242 11.46 10.66 -2.72
N PRO A 243 11.67 9.68 -3.62
CA PRO A 243 11.53 8.25 -3.29
C PRO A 243 12.42 7.80 -2.13
N ASP A 244 13.62 8.37 -2.01
CA ASP A 244 14.55 8.03 -0.93
C ASP A 244 14.03 8.39 0.45
N ILE A 245 13.14 9.39 0.54
CA ILE A 245 12.49 9.81 1.78
C ILE A 245 11.13 9.13 1.92
N ALA A 246 10.31 9.16 0.87
CA ALA A 246 8.95 8.64 0.85
C ALA A 246 8.86 7.11 1.07
N ARG A 247 9.98 6.39 0.98
CA ARG A 247 10.04 4.94 1.21
C ARG A 247 9.62 4.54 2.62
N VAL A 248 9.86 5.38 3.64
CA VAL A 248 9.45 5.10 5.01
C VAL A 248 8.09 5.74 5.32
N PRO A 249 7.29 5.15 6.23
CA PRO A 249 6.06 5.77 6.69
C PRO A 249 6.33 7.08 7.44
N ILE A 250 5.36 7.99 7.34
CA ILE A 250 5.40 9.29 8.00
C ILE A 250 4.56 9.26 9.28
N MET A 251 5.08 9.86 10.35
CA MET A 251 4.34 10.21 11.55
C MET A 251 3.96 11.69 11.47
N ILE A 252 2.66 11.96 11.40
CA ILE A 252 2.15 13.33 11.40
C ILE A 252 1.92 13.74 12.85
N ASP A 253 2.71 14.71 13.29
CA ASP A 253 2.68 15.21 14.66
C ASP A 253 2.13 16.64 14.72
N SER A 254 1.06 16.83 15.44
CA SER A 254 0.51 18.13 15.77
C SER A 254 -0.45 18.07 16.97
N SER A 255 -0.51 19.16 17.72
CA SER A 255 -1.54 19.38 18.74
C SER A 255 -2.91 19.78 18.14
N LYS A 256 -2.97 20.10 16.83
CA LYS A 256 -4.16 20.60 16.15
C LYS A 256 -4.68 19.55 15.16
N TRP A 257 -5.94 19.14 15.33
CA TRP A 257 -6.57 18.18 14.44
C TRP A 257 -6.58 18.63 12.97
N SER A 258 -6.79 19.91 12.69
CA SER A 258 -6.81 20.43 11.33
C SER A 258 -5.46 20.23 10.60
N VAL A 259 -4.34 20.37 11.33
CA VAL A 259 -2.99 20.11 10.78
C VAL A 259 -2.79 18.61 10.52
N ILE A 260 -3.23 17.76 11.48
CA ILE A 260 -3.20 16.30 11.31
C ILE A 260 -4.02 15.88 10.08
N GLU A 261 -5.25 16.39 9.95
CA GLU A 261 -6.12 16.10 8.81
C GLU A 261 -5.51 16.54 7.48
N ALA A 262 -4.92 17.75 7.43
CA ALA A 262 -4.21 18.25 6.25
C ALA A 262 -3.05 17.31 5.87
N GLY A 263 -2.25 16.89 6.85
CA GLY A 263 -1.15 15.95 6.63
C GLY A 263 -1.60 14.57 6.15
N LEU A 264 -2.64 14.00 6.76
CA LEU A 264 -3.20 12.70 6.37
C LEU A 264 -3.70 12.67 4.92
N LYS A 265 -4.15 13.81 4.39
CA LYS A 265 -4.58 13.94 3.00
C LYS A 265 -3.41 13.94 2.00
N CYS A 266 -2.18 14.14 2.47
CA CYS A 266 -0.98 14.23 1.63
C CYS A 266 -0.14 12.96 1.62
N ILE A 267 -0.24 12.11 2.65
CA ILE A 267 0.54 10.87 2.70
C ILE A 267 -0.09 9.79 1.81
N GLN A 268 0.76 9.07 1.10
CA GLN A 268 0.37 8.00 0.19
C GLN A 268 0.22 6.66 0.89
N GLY A 269 1.05 6.39 1.88
CA GLY A 269 1.10 5.14 2.62
C GLY A 269 0.19 5.12 3.85
N LYS A 270 0.43 4.16 4.71
CA LYS A 270 -0.16 4.07 6.05
C LYS A 270 0.82 4.64 7.08
N GLY A 271 0.62 5.87 7.46
CA GLY A 271 1.40 6.58 8.47
C GLY A 271 0.90 6.36 9.90
N ALA A 272 1.51 7.10 10.83
CA ALA A 272 1.08 7.21 12.21
C ALA A 272 0.67 8.65 12.54
N VAL A 273 -0.05 8.83 13.63
CA VAL A 273 -0.46 10.15 14.14
C VAL A 273 0.02 10.32 15.57
N ASN A 274 0.64 11.45 15.86
CA ASN A 274 1.07 11.89 17.17
C ASN A 274 0.55 13.33 17.40
N SER A 275 -0.38 13.63 18.30
CA SER A 275 -1.12 12.71 19.14
C SER A 275 -2.61 13.05 19.15
N ILE A 276 -3.42 12.04 19.33
CA ILE A 276 -4.85 12.24 19.61
C ILE A 276 -5.02 12.33 21.12
N SER A 277 -5.54 13.46 21.58
CA SER A 277 -5.78 13.75 22.99
C SER A 277 -7.28 13.98 23.23
N LEU A 278 -7.77 13.51 24.39
CA LEU A 278 -9.12 13.76 24.85
C LEU A 278 -9.25 15.09 25.65
N LYS A 279 -8.29 15.98 25.52
CA LYS A 279 -8.33 17.30 26.17
C LYS A 279 -9.28 18.24 25.45
#